data_398d447a727498738619338dfd614c1e
#
_entry.id   398d447a727498738619338dfd614c1e
#
_cell.length_a   1.000
_cell.length_b   1.000
_cell.length_c   1.000
_cell.angle_alpha   90.00
_cell.angle_beta   90.00
_cell.angle_gamma   90.00
#
_symmetry.space_group_name_H-M   'P 1'
#
loop_
_entity.id
_entity.type
_entity.pdbx_description
1 polymer ?
#
loop_
_entity_poly.entity_id
_entity_poly.type
_entity_poly.pdbx_seq_one_letter_code
_entity_poly.pdbx_strand_id
1 'polypeptide(L)'
;RYTFIDEKEQRLTYNSRLISPVYNKNLNNIVAITSYDGTSNIMIAENIDISADSLYFKPITKFDNGIQLLSLTWHEGRLLVDGVFHQGRQIYEVMMENGELEPITSGRWENRDQNSAPSGLIYTSDKSGINNLVLSSYGQEQYITNVTGGAFMPSISDDGTILYSLYEDGGYTIAILADYGIIESGHVGYEEDYYLAFPLSDLILGEEMESFPYEEKMLSMSVFPKVMVDYKTIKPGFYFMGNEVLDRFSIFGGASTNGLIDMDIFLLLE
;
A
#
# COMPACT_ATOMS: atom_id res chain seq x y z
N ARG A 1 6.93 -15.61 -15.14
CA ARG A 1 8.28 -16.22 -15.02
C ARG A 1 9.15 -15.80 -16.20
N TYR A 2 10.37 -15.43 -15.93
CA TYR A 2 11.41 -15.17 -16.94
C TYR A 2 12.54 -16.20 -16.82
N THR A 3 12.97 -16.77 -17.94
CA THR A 3 14.08 -17.72 -17.99
C THR A 3 15.27 -17.04 -18.67
N PHE A 4 16.34 -16.73 -17.91
CA PHE A 4 17.50 -15.99 -18.38
C PHE A 4 18.28 -16.73 -19.50
N ILE A 5 18.31 -18.06 -19.47
CA ILE A 5 19.04 -18.86 -20.46
C ILE A 5 18.39 -18.78 -21.84
N ASP A 6 17.07 -18.80 -21.90
CA ASP A 6 16.32 -18.83 -23.16
C ASP A 6 15.73 -17.45 -23.50
N GLU A 7 15.93 -16.46 -22.64
CA GLU A 7 15.33 -15.12 -22.73
C GLU A 7 13.80 -15.18 -22.94
N LYS A 8 13.15 -16.18 -22.35
CA LYS A 8 11.71 -16.41 -22.51
C LYS A 8 10.92 -15.98 -21.30
N GLU A 9 9.82 -15.32 -21.60
CA GLU A 9 8.81 -14.94 -20.62
C GLU A 9 7.61 -15.89 -20.72
N GLN A 10 7.17 -16.43 -19.58
CA GLN A 10 5.99 -17.28 -19.49
C GLN A 10 5.03 -16.73 -18.44
N ARG A 11 3.80 -16.49 -18.84
CA ARG A 11 2.74 -16.13 -17.91
C ARG A 11 2.25 -17.39 -17.20
N LEU A 12 2.23 -17.34 -15.85
CA LEU A 12 1.85 -18.47 -15.01
C LEU A 12 0.45 -18.33 -14.39
N THR A 13 -0.18 -17.14 -14.50
CA THR A 13 -1.48 -16.88 -13.91
C THR A 13 -2.39 -16.12 -14.86
N TYR A 14 -3.68 -16.44 -14.84
CA TYR A 14 -4.69 -15.80 -15.68
C TYR A 14 -5.88 -15.39 -14.80
N ASN A 15 -6.49 -14.24 -15.10
CA ASN A 15 -7.65 -13.69 -14.38
C ASN A 15 -7.49 -13.62 -12.86
N SER A 16 -6.27 -13.37 -12.40
CA SER A 16 -5.92 -13.26 -10.99
C SER A 16 -5.22 -11.92 -10.73
N ARG A 17 -5.44 -11.36 -9.53
CA ARG A 17 -4.78 -10.14 -9.04
C ARG A 17 -3.77 -10.52 -7.97
N LEU A 18 -2.73 -11.24 -8.37
CA LEU A 18 -1.67 -11.68 -7.45
C LEU A 18 -0.52 -10.68 -7.46
N ILE A 19 -0.08 -10.28 -6.28
CA ILE A 19 1.05 -9.38 -6.03
C ILE A 19 2.03 -10.02 -5.05
N SER A 20 3.24 -9.47 -4.96
CA SER A 20 4.31 -9.91 -4.02
C SER A 20 4.56 -11.44 -4.02
N PRO A 21 4.76 -12.09 -5.18
CA PRO A 21 5.00 -13.52 -5.22
C PRO A 21 6.36 -13.88 -4.61
N VAL A 22 6.39 -14.89 -3.75
CA VAL A 22 7.62 -15.46 -3.20
C VAL A 22 7.68 -16.96 -3.45
N TYR A 23 8.82 -17.42 -3.95
CA TYR A 23 9.06 -18.83 -4.25
C TYR A 23 9.88 -19.50 -3.15
N ASN A 24 9.40 -20.62 -2.64
CA ASN A 24 10.16 -21.49 -1.76
C ASN A 24 10.68 -22.71 -2.56
N LYS A 25 11.96 -22.72 -2.79
CA LYS A 25 12.60 -23.80 -3.55
C LYS A 25 12.51 -25.16 -2.84
N ASN A 26 12.63 -25.17 -1.51
CA ASN A 26 12.63 -26.42 -0.73
C ASN A 26 11.26 -27.08 -0.69
N LEU A 27 10.20 -26.27 -0.58
CA LEU A 27 8.82 -26.73 -0.57
C LEU A 27 8.20 -26.77 -1.97
N ASN A 28 8.91 -26.32 -2.98
CA ASN A 28 8.45 -26.18 -4.36
C ASN A 28 7.05 -25.54 -4.46
N ASN A 29 6.89 -24.39 -3.82
CA ASN A 29 5.66 -23.63 -3.81
C ASN A 29 5.88 -22.14 -4.12
N ILE A 30 4.83 -21.48 -4.59
CA ILE A 30 4.75 -20.02 -4.73
C ILE A 30 3.62 -19.54 -3.85
N VAL A 31 3.90 -18.55 -3.02
CA VAL A 31 2.90 -17.84 -2.23
C VAL A 31 2.79 -16.42 -2.78
N ALA A 32 1.58 -15.88 -2.82
CA ALA A 32 1.32 -14.54 -3.31
C ALA A 32 0.12 -13.92 -2.57
N ILE A 33 0.02 -12.61 -2.61
CA ILE A 33 -1.11 -11.88 -2.04
C ILE A 33 -2.12 -11.60 -3.15
N THR A 34 -3.40 -11.82 -2.87
CA THR A 34 -4.52 -11.34 -3.69
C THR A 34 -5.27 -10.26 -2.92
N SER A 35 -5.82 -9.28 -3.63
CA SER A 35 -6.69 -8.28 -3.04
C SER A 35 -8.03 -8.28 -3.77
N TYR A 36 -9.10 -8.39 -2.99
CA TYR A 36 -10.46 -8.34 -3.48
C TYR A 36 -11.33 -7.57 -2.49
N ASP A 37 -12.11 -6.63 -3.01
CA ASP A 37 -13.06 -5.82 -2.24
C ASP A 37 -12.43 -5.12 -1.01
N GLY A 38 -11.22 -4.58 -1.21
CA GLY A 38 -10.49 -3.89 -0.15
C GLY A 38 -9.84 -4.80 0.89
N THR A 39 -9.92 -6.13 0.74
CA THR A 39 -9.30 -7.08 1.66
C THR A 39 -8.22 -7.90 0.97
N SER A 40 -7.07 -8.02 1.61
CA SER A 40 -5.96 -8.84 1.13
C SER A 40 -5.98 -10.23 1.75
N ASN A 41 -5.68 -11.25 0.94
CA ASN A 41 -5.55 -12.63 1.37
C ASN A 41 -4.32 -13.29 0.77
N ILE A 42 -3.79 -14.30 1.44
CA ILE A 42 -2.60 -15.04 1.01
C ILE A 42 -3.05 -16.30 0.28
N MET A 43 -2.45 -16.51 -0.89
CA MET A 43 -2.72 -17.64 -1.77
C MET A 43 -1.45 -18.46 -1.98
N ILE A 44 -1.58 -19.77 -2.16
CA ILE A 44 -0.46 -20.68 -2.42
C ILE A 44 -0.73 -21.57 -3.64
N ALA A 45 0.30 -21.73 -4.46
CA ALA A 45 0.39 -22.80 -5.45
C ALA A 45 1.49 -23.79 -5.01
N GLU A 46 1.13 -25.05 -4.88
CA GLU A 46 2.03 -26.12 -4.43
C GLU A 46 2.44 -27.03 -5.60
N ASN A 47 3.54 -27.78 -5.40
CA ASN A 47 4.06 -28.73 -6.38
C ASN A 47 4.21 -28.11 -7.78
N ILE A 48 4.93 -26.99 -7.83
CA ILE A 48 5.08 -26.20 -9.06
C ILE A 48 5.69 -27.04 -10.17
N ASP A 49 4.90 -27.29 -11.19
CA ASP A 49 5.39 -27.81 -12.48
C ASP A 49 5.76 -26.62 -13.36
N ILE A 50 7.05 -26.49 -13.62
CA ILE A 50 7.61 -25.42 -14.44
C ILE A 50 7.13 -25.49 -15.90
N SER A 51 6.70 -26.66 -16.35
CA SER A 51 6.19 -26.87 -17.72
C SER A 51 4.69 -26.57 -17.86
N ALA A 52 3.98 -26.38 -16.75
CA ALA A 52 2.55 -26.10 -16.79
C ALA A 52 2.24 -24.74 -17.42
N ASP A 53 1.20 -24.66 -18.22
CA ASP A 53 0.74 -23.44 -18.88
C ASP A 53 0.12 -22.44 -17.87
N SER A 54 -0.35 -22.92 -16.71
CA SER A 54 -0.88 -22.09 -15.62
C SER A 54 -0.75 -22.77 -14.27
N LEU A 55 -0.67 -21.94 -13.22
CA LEU A 55 -0.66 -22.39 -11.84
C LEU A 55 -2.02 -22.16 -11.19
N TYR A 56 -2.44 -23.12 -10.37
CA TYR A 56 -3.63 -23.00 -9.54
C TYR A 56 -3.25 -22.58 -8.12
N PHE A 57 -3.88 -21.51 -7.65
CA PHE A 57 -3.68 -20.97 -6.32
C PHE A 57 -4.88 -21.26 -5.42
N LYS A 58 -4.63 -21.77 -4.22
CA LYS A 58 -5.62 -21.96 -3.15
C LYS A 58 -5.40 -20.96 -2.02
N PRO A 59 -6.44 -20.53 -1.30
CA PRO A 59 -6.27 -19.58 -0.20
C PRO A 59 -5.62 -20.26 1.02
N ILE A 60 -4.67 -19.57 1.65
CA ILE A 60 -4.16 -19.85 3.00
C ILE A 60 -5.01 -19.09 4.02
N THR A 61 -5.25 -17.79 3.78
CA THR A 61 -6.07 -16.94 4.65
C THR A 61 -7.44 -16.67 4.05
N LYS A 62 -8.41 -16.28 4.87
CA LYS A 62 -9.77 -15.94 4.45
C LYS A 62 -10.29 -14.74 5.24
N PHE A 63 -9.60 -13.61 5.11
CA PHE A 63 -10.01 -12.36 5.74
C PHE A 63 -11.13 -11.70 4.93
N ASP A 64 -12.00 -10.98 5.63
CA ASP A 64 -13.15 -10.23 5.06
C ASP A 64 -13.33 -8.84 5.70
N ASN A 65 -12.34 -8.39 6.48
CA ASN A 65 -12.42 -7.24 7.38
C ASN A 65 -11.55 -6.04 6.94
N GLY A 66 -11.18 -5.95 5.66
CA GLY A 66 -10.40 -4.83 5.13
C GLY A 66 -8.90 -4.87 5.45
N ILE A 67 -8.37 -5.98 5.94
CA ILE A 67 -6.93 -6.16 6.18
C ILE A 67 -6.14 -5.94 4.89
N GLN A 68 -5.05 -5.16 4.99
CA GLN A 68 -4.11 -4.90 3.90
C GLN A 68 -2.80 -5.62 4.18
N LEU A 69 -2.49 -6.65 3.39
CA LEU A 69 -1.21 -7.36 3.37
C LEU A 69 -0.40 -6.86 2.18
N LEU A 70 0.92 -6.70 2.32
CA LEU A 70 1.73 -5.97 1.34
C LEU A 70 2.91 -6.77 0.80
N SER A 71 3.82 -7.28 1.64
CA SER A 71 4.96 -8.05 1.19
C SER A 71 5.10 -9.38 1.92
N LEU A 72 5.60 -10.38 1.22
CA LEU A 72 5.82 -11.73 1.72
C LEU A 72 7.31 -12.05 1.74
N THR A 73 7.72 -12.86 2.69
CA THR A 73 9.09 -13.41 2.75
C THR A 73 9.10 -14.78 3.41
N TRP A 74 9.97 -15.68 2.92
CA TRP A 74 10.32 -16.91 3.62
C TRP A 74 11.54 -16.67 4.49
N HIS A 75 11.42 -16.96 5.78
CA HIS A 75 12.51 -16.87 6.75
C HIS A 75 12.55 -18.15 7.59
N GLU A 76 13.65 -18.91 7.50
CA GLU A 76 13.87 -20.16 8.25
C GLU A 76 12.68 -21.15 8.15
N GLY A 77 12.10 -21.27 6.96
CA GLY A 77 10.94 -22.15 6.71
C GLY A 77 9.58 -21.60 7.14
N ARG A 78 9.54 -20.43 7.78
CA ARG A 78 8.34 -19.71 8.17
C ARG A 78 7.96 -18.70 7.09
N LEU A 79 6.68 -18.55 6.84
CA LEU A 79 6.15 -17.53 5.94
C LEU A 79 5.84 -16.28 6.75
N LEU A 80 6.46 -15.17 6.41
CA LEU A 80 6.24 -13.87 7.02
C LEU A 80 5.50 -12.93 6.06
N VAL A 81 4.66 -12.08 6.59
CA VAL A 81 3.94 -11.04 5.85
C VAL A 81 3.94 -9.75 6.66
N ASP A 82 4.08 -8.62 5.99
CA ASP A 82 3.74 -7.36 6.62
C ASP A 82 2.32 -6.91 6.24
N GLY A 83 1.66 -6.28 7.17
CA GLY A 83 0.28 -5.87 7.00
C GLY A 83 -0.09 -4.65 7.83
N VAL A 84 -1.06 -3.89 7.33
CA VAL A 84 -1.62 -2.72 8.03
C VAL A 84 -2.81 -3.16 8.85
N PHE A 85 -2.68 -2.95 10.16
CA PHE A 85 -3.72 -3.19 11.17
C PHE A 85 -4.00 -1.89 11.93
N HIS A 86 -4.87 -1.93 12.94
CA HIS A 86 -5.37 -0.76 13.68
C HIS A 86 -4.28 0.18 14.24
N GLN A 87 -3.05 -0.31 14.46
CA GLN A 87 -1.99 0.45 15.13
C GLN A 87 -0.74 0.69 14.26
N GLY A 88 -0.83 0.49 12.95
CA GLY A 88 0.29 0.65 12.03
C GLY A 88 0.60 -0.61 11.23
N ARG A 89 1.69 -0.57 10.47
CA ARG A 89 2.15 -1.69 9.64
C ARG A 89 3.15 -2.53 10.43
N GLN A 90 2.84 -3.81 10.58
CA GLN A 90 3.63 -4.74 11.39
C GLN A 90 3.92 -6.02 10.61
N ILE A 91 4.94 -6.76 11.05
CA ILE A 91 5.35 -8.04 10.48
C ILE A 91 4.73 -9.17 11.31
N TYR A 92 4.14 -10.14 10.61
CA TYR A 92 3.46 -11.29 11.17
C TYR A 92 4.00 -12.58 10.59
N GLU A 93 3.98 -13.64 11.37
CA GLU A 93 4.11 -15.01 10.89
C GLU A 93 2.75 -15.54 10.45
N VAL A 94 2.70 -16.20 9.30
CA VAL A 94 1.50 -16.83 8.77
C VAL A 94 1.48 -18.28 9.23
N MET A 95 0.51 -18.63 10.06
CA MET A 95 0.29 -20.02 10.46
C MET A 95 -0.31 -20.80 9.28
N MET A 96 0.52 -21.60 8.62
CA MET A 96 0.15 -22.33 7.40
C MET A 96 -1.01 -23.31 7.59
N GLU A 97 -1.26 -23.75 8.82
CA GLU A 97 -2.28 -24.75 9.15
C GLU A 97 -3.70 -24.16 9.17
N ASN A 98 -3.84 -22.95 9.69
CA ASN A 98 -5.14 -22.30 9.92
C ASN A 98 -5.29 -20.93 9.28
N GLY A 99 -4.19 -20.34 8.75
CA GLY A 99 -4.17 -19.01 8.13
C GLY A 99 -4.20 -17.86 9.14
N GLU A 100 -3.99 -18.12 10.42
CA GLU A 100 -3.88 -17.09 11.44
C GLU A 100 -2.55 -16.34 11.32
N LEU A 101 -2.51 -15.10 11.81
CA LEU A 101 -1.33 -14.24 11.82
C LEU A 101 -0.85 -14.03 13.26
N GLU A 102 0.40 -14.42 13.53
CA GLU A 102 1.05 -14.17 14.81
C GLU A 102 2.04 -12.99 14.70
N PRO A 103 1.96 -11.97 15.55
CA PRO A 103 2.81 -10.80 15.45
C PRO A 103 4.27 -11.14 15.78
N ILE A 104 5.19 -10.76 14.87
CA ILE A 104 6.65 -10.77 15.07
C ILE A 104 7.10 -9.42 15.64
N THR A 105 6.54 -8.33 15.09
CA THR A 105 6.80 -6.97 15.54
C THR A 105 5.55 -6.35 16.13
N SER A 106 5.71 -5.32 16.95
CA SER A 106 4.61 -4.63 17.59
C SER A 106 4.97 -3.16 17.85
N GLY A 107 3.95 -2.36 18.16
CA GLY A 107 4.10 -0.94 18.46
C GLY A 107 3.27 -0.08 17.50
N ARG A 108 3.41 1.25 17.65
CA ARG A 108 2.67 2.24 16.85
C ARG A 108 3.43 2.74 15.61
N TRP A 109 4.66 2.32 15.45
CA TRP A 109 5.51 2.60 14.30
C TRP A 109 5.35 1.55 13.22
N GLU A 110 5.82 1.86 12.03
CA GLU A 110 5.79 0.94 10.89
C GLU A 110 7.02 0.04 10.89
N ASN A 111 6.80 -1.28 10.81
CA ASN A 111 7.81 -2.29 10.53
C ASN A 111 7.41 -3.02 9.26
N ARG A 112 8.25 -2.95 8.21
CA ARG A 112 7.87 -3.37 6.85
C ARG A 112 9.03 -3.82 6.00
N ASP A 113 8.72 -4.32 4.82
CA ASP A 113 9.68 -4.69 3.79
C ASP A 113 10.72 -5.71 4.30
N GLN A 114 10.23 -6.70 5.06
CA GLN A 114 11.08 -7.70 5.68
C GLN A 114 11.74 -8.61 4.64
N ASN A 115 12.99 -9.02 4.93
CA ASN A 115 13.74 -9.99 4.17
C ASN A 115 14.53 -10.92 5.10
N SER A 116 14.77 -12.16 4.64
CA SER A 116 15.57 -13.13 5.40
C SER A 116 17.05 -12.83 5.27
N ALA A 117 17.74 -12.69 6.40
CA ALA A 117 19.18 -12.51 6.46
C ALA A 117 19.84 -13.77 7.07
N PRO A 118 21.12 -14.05 6.78
CA PRO A 118 21.85 -15.17 7.37
C PRO A 118 21.90 -15.12 8.91
N SER A 119 21.86 -13.93 9.48
CA SER A 119 21.92 -13.69 10.93
C SER A 119 20.56 -13.40 11.57
N GLY A 120 19.44 -13.44 10.82
CA GLY A 120 18.12 -13.13 11.35
C GLY A 120 17.18 -12.51 10.32
N LEU A 121 16.31 -11.62 10.75
CA LEU A 121 15.36 -10.90 9.92
C LEU A 121 15.78 -9.45 9.77
N ILE A 122 15.91 -8.98 8.51
CA ILE A 122 16.15 -7.57 8.21
C ILE A 122 14.84 -6.91 7.74
N TYR A 123 14.57 -5.69 8.19
CA TYR A 123 13.37 -4.94 7.79
C TYR A 123 13.56 -3.43 7.95
N THR A 124 12.66 -2.66 7.40
CA THR A 124 12.58 -1.21 7.57
C THR A 124 11.71 -0.86 8.77
N SER A 125 12.18 0.05 9.63
CA SER A 125 11.40 0.58 10.77
C SER A 125 11.55 2.09 10.89
N ASP A 126 10.44 2.79 11.16
CA ASP A 126 10.41 4.23 11.43
C ASP A 126 10.44 4.56 12.94
N LYS A 127 10.69 3.59 13.79
CA LYS A 127 10.73 3.72 15.26
C LYS A 127 11.67 4.83 15.74
N SER A 128 12.72 5.14 14.98
CA SER A 128 13.66 6.23 15.25
C SER A 128 13.22 7.60 14.71
N GLY A 129 12.00 7.72 14.18
CA GLY A 129 11.49 8.92 13.52
C GLY A 129 11.81 9.00 12.03
N ILE A 130 12.73 8.17 11.54
CA ILE A 130 13.09 8.02 10.14
C ILE A 130 13.12 6.53 9.82
N ASN A 131 12.70 6.15 8.61
CA ASN A 131 12.83 4.78 8.15
C ASN A 131 14.31 4.37 8.09
N ASN A 132 14.70 3.45 8.94
CA ASN A 132 16.04 2.86 8.98
C ASN A 132 15.95 1.34 8.87
N LEU A 133 17.03 0.70 8.46
CA LEU A 133 17.13 -0.75 8.43
C LEU A 133 17.46 -1.28 9.83
N VAL A 134 16.68 -2.26 10.24
CA VAL A 134 16.81 -2.98 11.50
C VAL A 134 17.11 -4.44 11.20
N LEU A 135 18.11 -4.99 11.87
CA LEU A 135 18.39 -6.42 11.91
C LEU A 135 17.88 -6.98 13.24
N SER A 136 16.93 -7.89 13.17
CA SER A 136 16.43 -8.64 14.32
C SER A 136 17.08 -10.01 14.36
N SER A 137 17.89 -10.26 15.39
CA SER A 137 18.59 -11.51 15.59
C SER A 137 18.35 -12.01 17.02
N TYR A 138 17.86 -13.24 17.16
CA TYR A 138 17.54 -13.83 18.47
C TYR A 138 16.63 -12.94 19.35
N GLY A 139 15.69 -12.20 18.73
CA GLY A 139 14.77 -11.31 19.45
C GLY A 139 15.37 -9.97 19.87
N GLN A 140 16.61 -9.66 19.46
CA GLN A 140 17.23 -8.35 19.65
C GLN A 140 17.20 -7.54 18.35
N GLU A 141 16.62 -6.36 18.42
CA GLU A 141 16.55 -5.39 17.32
C GLU A 141 17.77 -4.48 17.36
N GLN A 142 18.45 -4.33 16.24
CA GLN A 142 19.64 -3.52 16.10
C GLN A 142 19.59 -2.71 14.80
N TYR A 143 19.83 -1.42 14.88
CA TYR A 143 19.95 -0.58 13.71
C TYR A 143 21.26 -0.84 12.96
N ILE A 144 21.18 -0.91 11.64
CA ILE A 144 22.33 -1.03 10.73
C ILE A 144 22.47 0.14 9.77
N THR A 145 21.49 1.06 9.77
CA THR A 145 21.58 2.34 9.07
C THR A 145 21.17 3.48 9.98
N ASN A 146 21.69 4.67 9.69
CA ASN A 146 21.24 5.93 10.27
C ASN A 146 21.27 6.99 9.15
N VAL A 147 20.19 7.05 8.40
CA VAL A 147 20.05 7.92 7.23
C VAL A 147 19.13 9.10 7.56
N THR A 148 19.25 10.19 6.80
CA THR A 148 18.45 11.39 7.02
C THR A 148 17.12 11.40 6.25
N GLY A 149 17.04 10.67 5.15
CA GLY A 149 15.84 10.64 4.29
C GLY A 149 15.01 9.38 4.43
N GLY A 150 15.64 8.22 4.46
CA GLY A 150 14.98 6.94 4.65
C GLY A 150 15.66 5.78 3.91
N ALA A 151 15.68 4.61 4.53
CA ALA A 151 16.18 3.35 3.97
C ALA A 151 15.05 2.33 3.90
N PHE A 152 14.83 1.75 2.71
CA PHE A 152 13.66 0.93 2.40
C PHE A 152 14.02 -0.33 1.63
N MET A 153 13.15 -1.34 1.67
CA MET A 153 13.17 -2.53 0.83
C MET A 153 14.55 -3.23 0.83
N PRO A 154 15.09 -3.62 1.99
CA PRO A 154 16.38 -4.29 2.04
C PRO A 154 16.32 -5.63 1.32
N SER A 155 17.36 -5.94 0.56
CA SER A 155 17.62 -7.25 -0.01
C SER A 155 19.04 -7.64 0.36
N ILE A 156 19.22 -8.85 0.83
CA ILE A 156 20.53 -9.33 1.33
C ILE A 156 20.97 -10.55 0.53
N SER A 157 22.24 -10.56 0.16
CA SER A 157 22.89 -11.69 -0.50
C SER A 157 23.46 -12.70 0.50
N ASP A 158 23.85 -13.88 0.02
CA ASP A 158 24.39 -14.96 0.85
C ASP A 158 25.72 -14.56 1.56
N ASP A 159 26.46 -13.60 1.00
CA ASP A 159 27.69 -13.07 1.58
C ASP A 159 27.43 -11.95 2.61
N GLY A 160 26.18 -11.61 2.86
CA GLY A 160 25.77 -10.58 3.81
C GLY A 160 25.74 -9.15 3.25
N THR A 161 26.03 -8.95 1.97
CA THR A 161 25.89 -7.63 1.33
C THR A 161 24.43 -7.24 1.20
N ILE A 162 24.08 -6.04 1.65
CA ILE A 162 22.71 -5.51 1.62
C ILE A 162 22.59 -4.48 0.50
N LEU A 163 21.56 -4.66 -0.34
CA LEU A 163 21.06 -3.64 -1.24
C LEU A 163 19.78 -3.07 -0.66
N TYR A 164 19.60 -1.76 -0.73
CA TYR A 164 18.39 -1.12 -0.27
C TYR A 164 18.08 0.15 -1.07
N SER A 165 16.85 0.59 -1.01
CA SER A 165 16.42 1.85 -1.59
C SER A 165 16.68 2.97 -0.59
N LEU A 166 17.56 3.91 -0.92
CA LEU A 166 17.88 5.09 -0.12
C LEU A 166 17.10 6.29 -0.70
N TYR A 167 16.32 6.95 0.15
CA TYR A 167 15.73 8.24 -0.18
C TYR A 167 16.61 9.37 0.36
N GLU A 168 17.12 10.20 -0.53
CA GLU A 168 18.00 11.33 -0.21
C GLU A 168 17.84 12.41 -1.30
N ASP A 169 17.97 13.68 -0.93
CA ASP A 169 17.90 14.83 -1.86
C ASP A 169 16.66 14.86 -2.77
N GLY A 170 15.52 14.36 -2.27
CA GLY A 170 14.26 14.35 -3.00
C GLY A 170 14.11 13.21 -4.02
N GLY A 171 14.99 12.21 -4.01
CA GLY A 171 14.95 11.07 -4.93
C GLY A 171 15.33 9.74 -4.28
N TYR A 172 14.98 8.64 -4.98
CA TYR A 172 15.38 7.29 -4.59
C TYR A 172 16.60 6.85 -5.38
N THR A 173 17.58 6.28 -4.68
CA THR A 173 18.76 5.63 -5.26
C THR A 173 18.92 4.22 -4.69
N ILE A 174 19.66 3.36 -5.38
CA ILE A 174 20.07 2.06 -4.84
C ILE A 174 21.37 2.23 -4.09
N ALA A 175 21.36 1.88 -2.83
CA ALA A 175 22.55 1.89 -1.97
C ALA A 175 23.02 0.46 -1.66
N ILE A 176 24.33 0.32 -1.46
CA ILE A 176 24.99 -0.94 -1.12
C ILE A 176 25.64 -0.79 0.25
N LEU A 177 25.42 -1.78 1.12
CA LEU A 177 26.00 -1.85 2.44
C LEU A 177 26.69 -3.22 2.61
N ALA A 178 28.02 -3.27 2.45
CA ALA A 178 28.79 -4.50 2.49
C ALA A 178 29.31 -4.81 3.90
N ASP A 179 29.94 -3.83 4.54
CA ASP A 179 30.49 -3.96 5.89
C ASP A 179 29.71 -3.07 6.84
N TYR A 180 28.66 -3.60 7.45
CA TYR A 180 27.86 -2.84 8.40
C TYR A 180 28.16 -3.19 9.84
N GLY A 181 28.25 -2.15 10.68
CA GLY A 181 28.29 -2.28 12.14
C GLY A 181 26.89 -2.07 12.73
N ILE A 182 26.74 -2.55 13.95
CA ILE A 182 25.54 -2.25 14.75
C ILE A 182 25.64 -0.80 15.23
N ILE A 183 24.56 -0.05 15.07
CA ILE A 183 24.44 1.31 15.57
C ILE A 183 23.61 1.27 16.85
N GLU A 184 24.13 1.85 17.92
CA GLU A 184 23.37 1.95 19.17
C GLU A 184 22.09 2.78 18.97
N SER A 185 20.97 2.31 19.50
CA SER A 185 19.65 2.91 19.28
C SER A 185 19.58 4.39 19.69
N GLY A 186 20.30 4.80 20.73
CA GLY A 186 20.38 6.20 21.17
C GLY A 186 21.14 7.14 20.22
N HIS A 187 21.75 6.61 19.14
CA HIS A 187 22.44 7.39 18.13
C HIS A 187 21.73 7.39 16.77
N VAL A 188 20.53 6.81 16.70
CA VAL A 188 19.77 6.67 15.45
C VAL A 188 18.54 7.55 15.47
N GLY A 189 18.33 8.30 14.38
CA GLY A 189 17.16 9.13 14.18
C GLY A 189 17.22 10.50 14.87
N TYR A 190 16.05 11.05 15.12
CA TYR A 190 15.87 12.29 15.88
C TYR A 190 15.83 11.99 17.38
N GLU A 191 15.96 13.05 18.21
CA GLU A 191 15.88 12.92 19.66
C GLU A 191 14.55 12.27 20.12
N GLU A 192 14.59 11.58 21.28
CA GLU A 192 13.45 10.83 21.83
C GLU A 192 12.14 11.65 21.96
N ASP A 193 12.25 12.97 22.09
CA ASP A 193 11.13 13.89 22.23
C ASP A 193 10.30 14.09 20.96
N TYR A 194 10.75 13.59 19.81
CA TYR A 194 9.99 13.72 18.54
C TYR A 194 8.62 13.02 18.60
N TYR A 195 8.52 11.97 19.39
CA TYR A 195 7.25 11.26 19.65
C TYR A 195 6.72 11.59 21.05
N LEU A 196 6.68 12.84 21.44
CA LEU A 196 5.85 13.20 22.58
C LEU A 196 4.43 12.70 22.27
N ALA A 197 4.07 11.59 22.90
CA ALA A 197 2.71 11.12 22.85
C ALA A 197 1.82 12.25 23.35
N PHE A 198 1.05 12.86 22.45
CA PHE A 198 -0.08 13.65 22.89
C PHE A 198 -0.90 12.75 23.81
N PRO A 199 -1.06 13.11 25.09
CA PRO A 199 -1.85 12.29 25.97
C PRO A 199 -3.24 12.18 25.34
N LEU A 200 -3.67 10.96 25.03
CA LEU A 200 -5.00 10.68 24.47
C LEU A 200 -6.14 11.27 25.36
N SER A 201 -5.84 11.56 26.64
CA SER A 201 -6.72 12.24 27.58
C SER A 201 -7.08 13.67 27.17
N ASP A 202 -6.28 14.34 26.34
CA ASP A 202 -6.55 15.72 25.89
C ASP A 202 -7.27 15.75 24.52
N LEU A 203 -7.38 14.62 23.86
CA LEU A 203 -8.33 14.47 22.78
C LEU A 203 -9.72 14.38 23.41
N ILE A 204 -10.40 15.52 23.48
CA ILE A 204 -11.86 15.52 23.62
C ILE A 204 -12.33 14.79 22.35
N LEU A 205 -12.49 13.47 22.46
CA LEU A 205 -13.25 12.71 21.49
C LEU A 205 -14.63 13.37 21.52
N GLY A 206 -14.95 14.10 20.45
CA GLY A 206 -16.29 14.66 20.29
C GLY A 206 -17.30 13.55 20.48
N GLU A 207 -18.54 13.92 20.76
CA GLU A 207 -19.65 12.97 20.87
C GLU A 207 -19.53 11.90 19.80
N GLU A 208 -19.69 10.63 20.19
CA GLU A 208 -19.69 9.49 19.26
C GLU A 208 -20.59 9.85 18.08
N MET A 209 -19.97 10.08 16.93
CA MET A 209 -20.73 10.34 15.71
C MET A 209 -21.38 9.04 15.28
N GLU A 210 -22.69 8.97 15.34
CA GLU A 210 -23.43 7.85 14.74
C GLU A 210 -23.14 7.82 13.25
N SER A 211 -22.66 6.68 12.77
CA SER A 211 -22.53 6.43 11.34
C SER A 211 -23.88 5.99 10.78
N PHE A 212 -24.33 6.64 9.72
CA PHE A 212 -25.53 6.19 8.98
C PHE A 212 -25.12 5.69 7.61
N PRO A 213 -25.95 4.83 7.00
CA PRO A 213 -25.78 4.47 5.59
C PRO A 213 -25.71 5.73 4.74
N TYR A 214 -24.75 5.77 3.83
CA TYR A 214 -24.64 6.86 2.88
C TYR A 214 -25.89 6.91 1.99
N GLU A 215 -26.57 8.06 1.95
CA GLU A 215 -27.65 8.32 1.01
C GLU A 215 -27.11 9.17 -0.14
N GLU A 216 -27.33 8.70 -1.37
CA GLU A 216 -26.96 9.44 -2.58
C GLU A 216 -27.80 10.74 -2.66
N LYS A 217 -27.16 11.86 -2.36
CA LYS A 217 -27.77 13.18 -2.43
C LYS A 217 -26.90 14.12 -3.23
N MET A 218 -27.48 14.84 -4.17
CA MET A 218 -26.81 16.01 -4.74
C MET A 218 -26.64 17.06 -3.66
N LEU A 219 -25.40 17.45 -3.39
CA LEU A 219 -25.05 18.42 -2.34
C LEU A 219 -25.68 19.78 -2.57
N SER A 220 -25.56 20.28 -3.79
CA SER A 220 -26.12 21.58 -4.20
C SER A 220 -26.13 21.67 -5.71
N MET A 221 -27.07 22.41 -6.23
CA MET A 221 -27.06 22.83 -7.63
C MET A 221 -26.70 24.30 -7.69
N SER A 222 -25.61 24.63 -8.36
CA SER A 222 -25.18 26.00 -8.60
C SER A 222 -25.67 26.46 -9.95
N VAL A 223 -26.18 27.68 -10.04
CA VAL A 223 -26.64 28.29 -11.28
C VAL A 223 -25.86 29.59 -11.52
N PHE A 224 -25.33 29.71 -12.73
CA PHE A 224 -24.53 30.87 -13.14
C PHE A 224 -25.16 31.55 -14.35
N PRO A 225 -25.26 32.89 -14.38
CA PRO A 225 -25.72 33.60 -15.56
C PRO A 225 -24.71 33.44 -16.71
N LYS A 226 -25.24 33.32 -17.93
CA LYS A 226 -24.48 33.28 -19.18
C LYS A 226 -24.97 34.41 -20.07
N VAL A 227 -24.05 35.13 -20.68
CA VAL A 227 -24.38 36.10 -21.73
C VAL A 227 -23.44 35.86 -22.90
N MET A 228 -23.97 35.62 -24.07
CA MET A 228 -23.22 35.51 -25.32
C MET A 228 -23.70 36.56 -26.30
N VAL A 229 -22.87 36.85 -27.30
CA VAL A 229 -23.28 37.61 -28.50
C VAL A 229 -23.21 36.66 -29.68
N ASP A 230 -24.32 36.43 -30.29
CA ASP A 230 -24.45 35.54 -31.44
C ASP A 230 -25.24 36.29 -32.55
N TYR A 231 -24.74 36.19 -33.79
CA TYR A 231 -25.34 36.91 -34.94
C TYR A 231 -25.64 38.39 -34.66
N LYS A 232 -24.76 39.10 -33.91
CA LYS A 232 -24.91 40.51 -33.48
C LYS A 232 -26.10 40.78 -32.52
N THR A 233 -26.68 39.72 -31.93
CA THR A 233 -27.71 39.82 -30.91
C THR A 233 -27.19 39.28 -29.57
N ILE A 234 -27.72 39.82 -28.48
CA ILE A 234 -27.39 39.34 -27.13
C ILE A 234 -28.24 38.10 -26.89
N LYS A 235 -27.57 37.02 -26.43
CA LYS A 235 -28.18 35.75 -26.12
C LYS A 235 -27.98 35.46 -24.64
N PRO A 236 -28.87 35.91 -23.74
CA PRO A 236 -28.83 35.59 -22.35
C PRO A 236 -29.15 34.13 -22.09
N GLY A 237 -28.58 33.60 -20.99
CA GLY A 237 -28.81 32.24 -20.60
C GLY A 237 -28.26 31.96 -19.19
N PHE A 238 -28.15 30.70 -18.89
CA PHE A 238 -27.57 30.24 -17.64
C PHE A 238 -26.84 28.89 -17.82
N TYR A 239 -25.90 28.63 -16.92
CA TYR A 239 -25.33 27.32 -16.67
C TYR A 239 -25.80 26.83 -15.32
N PHE A 240 -25.93 25.53 -15.18
CA PHE A 240 -26.10 24.88 -13.89
C PHE A 240 -25.14 23.73 -13.78
N MET A 241 -24.67 23.48 -12.56
CA MET A 241 -23.83 22.35 -12.22
C MET A 241 -24.16 21.82 -10.82
N GLY A 242 -24.01 20.55 -10.65
CA GLY A 242 -24.19 19.89 -9.36
C GLY A 242 -23.42 18.58 -9.33
N ASN A 243 -22.85 18.27 -8.16
CA ASN A 243 -22.09 17.06 -7.93
C ASN A 243 -22.69 16.32 -6.74
N GLU A 244 -22.55 15.01 -6.76
CA GLU A 244 -22.73 14.17 -5.57
C GLU A 244 -21.50 14.25 -4.66
N VAL A 245 -21.68 14.00 -3.36
CA VAL A 245 -20.61 14.10 -2.33
C VAL A 245 -19.39 13.26 -2.64
N LEU A 246 -19.59 12.06 -3.19
CA LEU A 246 -18.53 11.12 -3.53
C LEU A 246 -18.05 11.25 -4.98
N ASP A 247 -18.53 12.29 -5.71
CA ASP A 247 -18.16 12.58 -7.09
C ASP A 247 -18.40 11.41 -8.07
N ARG A 248 -19.36 10.53 -7.73
CA ARG A 248 -19.77 9.39 -8.58
C ARG A 248 -20.74 9.78 -9.67
N PHE A 249 -21.35 10.94 -9.50
CA PHE A 249 -22.32 11.48 -10.44
C PHE A 249 -22.20 13.00 -10.46
N SER A 250 -22.03 13.54 -11.65
CA SER A 250 -22.06 14.98 -11.89
C SER A 250 -23.05 15.36 -12.98
N ILE A 251 -23.65 16.52 -12.84
CA ILE A 251 -24.54 17.11 -13.84
C ILE A 251 -24.03 18.51 -14.19
N PHE A 252 -23.88 18.76 -15.48
CA PHE A 252 -23.57 20.08 -16.00
C PHE A 252 -24.47 20.37 -17.21
N GLY A 253 -25.09 21.53 -17.21
CA GLY A 253 -25.96 21.90 -18.31
C GLY A 253 -26.11 23.39 -18.46
N GLY A 254 -26.85 23.78 -19.49
CA GLY A 254 -27.14 25.18 -19.72
C GLY A 254 -28.13 25.42 -20.85
N ALA A 255 -28.72 26.58 -20.79
CA ALA A 255 -29.62 27.08 -21.84
C ALA A 255 -29.32 28.55 -22.11
N SER A 256 -29.47 28.95 -23.36
CA SER A 256 -29.41 30.37 -23.75
C SER A 256 -30.31 30.62 -24.98
N THR A 257 -30.89 31.82 -25.07
CA THR A 257 -31.77 32.16 -26.17
C THR A 257 -31.69 33.65 -26.51
N ASN A 258 -31.85 33.98 -27.76
CA ASN A 258 -32.02 35.33 -28.26
C ASN A 258 -33.48 35.64 -28.68
N GLY A 259 -34.42 35.00 -27.99
CA GLY A 259 -35.86 35.14 -28.24
C GLY A 259 -36.41 34.01 -29.09
N LEU A 260 -37.15 34.32 -30.13
CA LEU A 260 -37.79 33.31 -30.99
C LEU A 260 -36.90 32.81 -32.13
N ILE A 261 -35.66 33.31 -32.23
CA ILE A 261 -34.82 33.07 -33.41
C ILE A 261 -33.92 31.86 -33.20
N ASP A 262 -33.33 31.75 -32.00
CA ASP A 262 -32.35 30.71 -31.71
C ASP A 262 -32.30 30.36 -30.21
N MET A 263 -32.12 29.08 -29.90
CA MET A 263 -32.01 28.55 -28.55
C MET A 263 -30.97 27.41 -28.49
N ASP A 264 -30.02 27.52 -27.58
CA ASP A 264 -29.07 26.45 -27.25
C ASP A 264 -29.45 25.80 -25.94
N ILE A 265 -29.47 24.48 -25.94
CA ILE A 265 -29.62 23.67 -24.72
C ILE A 265 -28.59 22.55 -24.79
N PHE A 266 -27.90 22.29 -23.69
CA PHE A 266 -27.03 21.12 -23.55
C PHE A 266 -27.13 20.55 -22.15
N LEU A 267 -26.85 19.27 -22.01
CA LEU A 267 -26.80 18.54 -20.76
C LEU A 267 -25.69 17.49 -20.86
N LEU A 268 -24.79 17.49 -19.87
CA LEU A 268 -23.75 16.50 -19.65
C LEU A 268 -24.03 15.80 -18.34
N LEU A 269 -23.94 14.49 -18.34
CA LEU A 269 -24.05 13.62 -17.18
C LEU A 269 -22.78 12.77 -17.15
N GLU A 270 -22.05 12.78 -16.06
CA GLU A 270 -20.86 11.96 -15.81
C GLU A 270 -21.05 11.07 -14.61
#